data_70f859d79b43da10089c4db3dafa68c1
#
_entry.id   70f859d79b43da10089c4db3dafa68c1
#
_cell.length_a   1.000
_cell.length_b   1.000
_cell.length_c   1.000
_cell.angle_alpha   90.00
_cell.angle_beta   90.00
_cell.angle_gamma   90.00
#
_symmetry.space_group_name_H-M   'P 1'
#
loop_
_entity.id
_entity.type
_entity.pdbx_description
1 polymer ?
#
loop_
_entity_poly.entity_id
_entity_poly.type
_entity_poly.pdbx_seq_one_letter_code
_entity_poly.pdbx_strand_id
1 'polypeptide(L)'
;REALRAHFKDEIGSMCADCQRRYEQNPLRILDCKIDRERAIMKSAPKMSDYLNDESKAYFQAVLDGLDALGIPYEIDDRLVRGLDYYTHTVFEVVSVNKEMGAQSTVFAGGRYDGLVEYFGGPQGMSGIGWALGLERLLLACEAEGIDLGEESGLDAYVLCLAPQAKTAALQLVTQLRSSGYRCDMDYLGRSFKAQFKSVERKHARTAIFLGDKELESGEVTIKEIDTQKQHTVPLNDIVAVMDRLFDETQEAEGGCTCGHVHE
;
A
#
# COMPACT_ATOMS: atom_id res chain seq x y z
N ARG A 1 26.45 -16.85 -15.04
CA ARG A 1 25.42 -17.49 -15.91
C ARG A 1 25.99 -18.74 -16.59
N GLU A 2 27.22 -18.71 -17.12
CA GLU A 2 27.87 -19.87 -17.75
C GLU A 2 28.04 -21.03 -16.78
N ALA A 3 28.52 -20.78 -15.56
CA ALA A 3 28.66 -21.80 -14.52
C ALA A 3 27.33 -22.52 -14.20
N LEU A 4 26.23 -21.75 -14.13
CA LEU A 4 24.89 -22.34 -13.92
C LEU A 4 24.43 -23.16 -15.10
N ARG A 5 24.67 -22.70 -16.33
CA ARG A 5 24.38 -23.52 -17.53
C ARG A 5 25.18 -24.80 -17.55
N ALA A 6 26.47 -24.73 -17.27
CA ALA A 6 27.31 -25.93 -17.17
C ALA A 6 26.82 -26.89 -16.09
N HIS A 7 26.44 -26.36 -14.93
CA HIS A 7 25.96 -27.16 -13.80
C HIS A 7 24.65 -27.91 -14.09
N PHE A 8 23.68 -27.23 -14.72
CA PHE A 8 22.36 -27.81 -14.96
C PHE A 8 22.26 -28.60 -16.28
N LYS A 9 23.27 -28.55 -17.15
CA LYS A 9 23.24 -29.08 -18.51
C LYS A 9 22.68 -30.48 -18.62
N ASP A 10 23.15 -31.40 -17.77
CA ASP A 10 22.83 -32.82 -17.90
C ASP A 10 21.49 -33.20 -17.27
N GLU A 11 21.00 -32.38 -16.34
CA GLU A 11 19.74 -32.65 -15.64
C GLU A 11 18.57 -31.76 -16.05
N ILE A 12 18.81 -30.68 -16.81
CA ILE A 12 17.78 -29.70 -17.15
C ILE A 12 16.56 -30.32 -17.82
N GLY A 13 16.76 -31.34 -18.65
CA GLY A 13 15.67 -32.05 -19.33
C GLY A 13 14.71 -32.79 -18.40
N SER A 14 15.14 -33.06 -17.16
CA SER A 14 14.33 -33.70 -16.11
C SER A 14 13.69 -32.73 -15.13
N MET A 15 14.02 -31.45 -15.24
CA MET A 15 13.47 -30.38 -14.37
C MET A 15 12.13 -29.87 -14.91
N CYS A 16 11.43 -29.08 -14.10
CA CYS A 16 10.13 -28.53 -14.49
C CYS A 16 10.23 -27.64 -15.74
N ALA A 17 9.11 -27.50 -16.46
CA ALA A 17 9.04 -26.74 -17.70
C ALA A 17 9.54 -25.29 -17.56
N ASP A 18 9.30 -24.66 -16.39
CA ASP A 18 9.80 -23.33 -16.11
C ASP A 18 11.33 -23.30 -16.00
N CYS A 19 11.95 -24.28 -15.36
CA CYS A 19 13.40 -24.38 -15.29
C CYS A 19 14.03 -24.60 -16.65
N GLN A 20 13.44 -25.45 -17.51
CA GLN A 20 13.89 -25.65 -18.88
C GLN A 20 13.84 -24.34 -19.68
N ARG A 21 12.75 -23.58 -19.60
CA ARG A 21 12.63 -22.27 -20.24
C ARG A 21 13.64 -21.24 -19.69
N ARG A 22 13.81 -21.19 -18.35
CA ARG A 22 14.75 -20.29 -17.66
C ARG A 22 16.20 -20.59 -18.01
N TYR A 23 16.54 -21.85 -18.26
CA TYR A 23 17.88 -22.26 -18.67
C TYR A 23 18.35 -21.54 -19.93
N GLU A 24 17.48 -21.38 -20.91
CA GLU A 24 17.77 -20.66 -22.15
C GLU A 24 17.74 -19.13 -21.95
N GLN A 25 16.73 -18.63 -21.30
CA GLN A 25 16.47 -17.19 -21.18
C GLN A 25 17.36 -16.52 -20.11
N ASN A 26 17.26 -16.99 -18.86
CA ASN A 26 18.02 -16.48 -17.72
C ASN A 26 18.23 -17.58 -16.67
N PRO A 27 19.38 -18.27 -16.70
CA PRO A 27 19.65 -19.40 -15.81
C PRO A 27 19.70 -19.02 -14.34
N LEU A 28 19.94 -17.76 -13.96
CA LEU A 28 19.86 -17.31 -12.57
C LEU A 28 18.48 -17.59 -11.97
N ARG A 29 17.42 -17.46 -12.73
CA ARG A 29 16.05 -17.69 -12.25
C ARG A 29 15.73 -19.15 -11.94
N ILE A 30 16.59 -20.09 -12.32
CA ILE A 30 16.46 -21.50 -11.90
C ILE A 30 16.61 -21.59 -10.37
N LEU A 31 17.50 -20.80 -9.77
CA LEU A 31 17.75 -20.78 -8.33
C LEU A 31 16.50 -20.44 -7.50
N ASP A 32 15.55 -19.69 -8.07
CA ASP A 32 14.26 -19.34 -7.46
C ASP A 32 13.14 -20.36 -7.79
N CYS A 33 13.46 -21.56 -8.25
CA CYS A 33 12.43 -22.55 -8.56
C CYS A 33 11.80 -23.14 -7.30
N LYS A 34 10.47 -23.03 -7.19
CA LYS A 34 9.72 -23.59 -6.07
C LYS A 34 9.45 -25.08 -6.21
N ILE A 35 9.41 -25.61 -7.44
CA ILE A 35 9.10 -27.01 -7.75
C ILE A 35 10.33 -27.88 -7.54
N ASP A 36 11.45 -27.50 -8.16
CA ASP A 36 12.69 -28.31 -8.12
C ASP A 36 13.61 -27.96 -6.94
N ARG A 37 13.21 -27.06 -6.04
CA ARG A 37 14.03 -26.49 -4.95
C ARG A 37 14.76 -27.55 -4.10
N GLU A 38 14.13 -28.69 -3.85
CA GLU A 38 14.65 -29.73 -2.96
C GLU A 38 15.55 -30.76 -3.68
N ARG A 39 15.69 -30.68 -5.00
CA ARG A 39 16.55 -31.58 -5.76
C ARG A 39 18.02 -31.39 -5.38
N ALA A 40 18.80 -32.50 -5.43
CA ALA A 40 20.21 -32.46 -5.09
C ALA A 40 21.01 -31.48 -5.95
N ILE A 41 20.70 -31.41 -7.25
CA ILE A 41 21.34 -30.47 -8.18
C ILE A 41 21.10 -28.99 -7.83
N MET A 42 19.95 -28.67 -7.23
CA MET A 42 19.66 -27.32 -6.73
C MET A 42 20.46 -26.98 -5.47
N LYS A 43 20.67 -27.97 -4.62
CA LYS A 43 21.45 -27.80 -3.38
C LYS A 43 22.94 -27.61 -3.64
N SER A 44 23.45 -28.19 -4.73
CA SER A 44 24.84 -28.07 -5.17
C SER A 44 25.09 -26.99 -6.21
N ALA A 45 24.08 -26.17 -6.53
CA ALA A 45 24.22 -25.12 -7.52
C ALA A 45 25.29 -24.07 -7.13
N PRO A 46 26.02 -23.54 -8.10
CA PRO A 46 26.99 -22.46 -7.86
C PRO A 46 26.35 -21.28 -7.14
N LYS A 47 27.01 -20.79 -6.09
CA LYS A 47 26.57 -19.63 -5.31
C LYS A 47 26.97 -18.32 -5.99
N MET A 48 26.16 -17.30 -5.88
CA MET A 48 26.48 -15.97 -6.43
C MET A 48 27.74 -15.40 -5.77
N SER A 49 27.89 -15.58 -4.47
CA SER A 49 29.03 -15.10 -3.68
C SER A 49 30.38 -15.59 -4.21
N ASP A 50 30.46 -16.81 -4.78
CA ASP A 50 31.71 -17.39 -5.30
C ASP A 50 32.19 -16.71 -6.59
N TYR A 51 31.33 -15.93 -7.26
CA TYR A 51 31.59 -15.30 -8.56
C TYR A 51 31.71 -13.78 -8.49
N LEU A 52 31.70 -13.19 -7.29
CA LEU A 52 31.94 -11.77 -7.11
C LEU A 52 33.41 -11.42 -7.32
N ASN A 53 33.69 -10.37 -8.09
CA ASN A 53 35.03 -9.77 -8.14
C ASN A 53 35.28 -8.97 -6.85
N ASP A 54 36.54 -8.52 -6.68
CA ASP A 54 36.95 -7.82 -5.45
C ASP A 54 36.21 -6.51 -5.21
N GLU A 55 35.89 -5.78 -6.28
CA GLU A 55 35.11 -4.54 -6.23
C GLU A 55 33.68 -4.83 -5.72
N SER A 56 33.02 -5.84 -6.31
CA SER A 56 31.66 -6.23 -5.90
C SER A 56 31.61 -6.77 -4.47
N LYS A 57 32.66 -7.50 -4.04
CA LYS A 57 32.79 -7.96 -2.64
C LYS A 57 32.92 -6.79 -1.70
N ALA A 58 33.81 -5.84 -2.00
CA ALA A 58 34.00 -4.65 -1.17
C ALA A 58 32.72 -3.81 -1.09
N TYR A 59 32.04 -3.64 -2.23
CA TYR A 59 30.76 -2.93 -2.26
C TYR A 59 29.69 -3.63 -1.40
N PHE A 60 29.55 -4.94 -1.54
CA PHE A 60 28.56 -5.70 -0.76
C PHE A 60 28.90 -5.67 0.74
N GLN A 61 30.19 -5.80 1.10
CA GLN A 61 30.61 -5.68 2.49
C GLN A 61 30.25 -4.31 3.09
N ALA A 62 30.45 -3.22 2.35
CA ALA A 62 30.06 -1.90 2.83
C ALA A 62 28.54 -1.76 3.09
N VAL A 63 27.70 -2.47 2.31
CA VAL A 63 26.25 -2.54 2.59
C VAL A 63 25.98 -3.31 3.90
N LEU A 64 26.64 -4.44 4.12
CA LEU A 64 26.49 -5.22 5.35
C LEU A 64 26.96 -4.44 6.58
N ASP A 65 28.12 -3.79 6.50
CA ASP A 65 28.65 -2.92 7.56
C ASP A 65 27.67 -1.80 7.92
N GLY A 66 26.99 -1.23 6.90
CA GLY A 66 25.94 -0.23 7.09
C GLY A 66 24.72 -0.78 7.82
N LEU A 67 24.26 -1.97 7.47
CA LEU A 67 23.14 -2.64 8.14
C LEU A 67 23.49 -2.97 9.60
N ASP A 68 24.70 -3.47 9.84
CA ASP A 68 25.21 -3.76 11.19
C ASP A 68 25.29 -2.51 12.05
N ALA A 69 25.79 -1.41 11.48
CA ALA A 69 25.88 -0.10 12.17
C ALA A 69 24.49 0.46 12.55
N LEU A 70 23.45 0.13 11.76
CA LEU A 70 22.07 0.52 12.03
C LEU A 70 21.31 -0.49 12.89
N GLY A 71 21.92 -1.64 13.24
CA GLY A 71 21.27 -2.69 13.99
C GLY A 71 20.14 -3.39 13.22
N ILE A 72 20.16 -3.37 11.89
CA ILE A 72 19.15 -4.01 11.04
C ILE A 72 19.56 -5.48 10.83
N PRO A 73 18.76 -6.45 11.32
CA PRO A 73 19.06 -7.87 11.11
C PRO A 73 18.85 -8.25 9.63
N TYR A 74 19.74 -9.10 9.12
CA TYR A 74 19.65 -9.60 7.75
C TYR A 74 20.16 -11.04 7.65
N GLU A 75 19.76 -11.70 6.57
CA GLU A 75 20.29 -13.00 6.14
C GLU A 75 20.81 -12.87 4.71
N ILE A 76 21.97 -13.51 4.44
CA ILE A 76 22.51 -13.58 3.08
C ILE A 76 21.95 -14.81 2.40
N ASP A 77 21.20 -14.61 1.30
CA ASP A 77 20.65 -15.71 0.48
C ASP A 77 21.25 -15.68 -0.92
N ASP A 78 22.18 -16.59 -1.19
CA ASP A 78 22.82 -16.77 -2.50
C ASP A 78 21.83 -17.20 -3.62
N ARG A 79 20.61 -17.59 -3.25
CA ARG A 79 19.55 -17.99 -4.19
C ARG A 79 18.56 -16.88 -4.48
N LEU A 80 18.67 -15.76 -3.80
CA LEU A 80 17.77 -14.62 -4.04
C LEU A 80 17.96 -14.06 -5.44
N VAL A 81 16.98 -14.26 -6.30
CA VAL A 81 16.95 -13.76 -7.66
C VAL A 81 15.68 -12.98 -7.91
N ARG A 82 15.81 -11.78 -8.45
CA ARG A 82 14.66 -10.94 -8.82
C ARG A 82 14.10 -11.30 -10.19
N GLY A 83 12.82 -11.04 -10.39
CA GLY A 83 12.12 -11.33 -11.64
C GLY A 83 12.50 -10.48 -12.84
N LEU A 84 13.29 -9.42 -12.64
CA LEU A 84 13.65 -8.43 -13.64
C LEU A 84 15.18 -8.39 -13.82
N ASP A 85 15.64 -8.26 -15.06
CA ASP A 85 17.06 -8.39 -15.41
C ASP A 85 17.87 -7.08 -15.31
N TYR A 86 17.23 -5.98 -14.95
CA TYR A 86 17.88 -4.67 -14.83
C TYR A 86 18.65 -4.46 -13.52
N TYR A 87 18.49 -5.36 -12.55
CA TYR A 87 19.20 -5.22 -11.28
C TYR A 87 20.70 -5.42 -11.43
N THR A 88 21.45 -4.56 -10.72
CA THR A 88 22.92 -4.60 -10.57
C THR A 88 23.29 -4.66 -9.10
N HIS A 89 24.48 -5.12 -8.77
CA HIS A 89 25.00 -5.14 -7.40
C HIS A 89 24.06 -5.82 -6.38
N THR A 90 23.40 -5.02 -5.52
CA THR A 90 22.61 -5.53 -4.39
C THR A 90 21.14 -5.63 -4.73
N VAL A 91 20.53 -6.77 -4.39
CA VAL A 91 19.08 -6.98 -4.35
C VAL A 91 18.67 -7.39 -2.95
N PHE A 92 17.45 -7.07 -2.56
CA PHE A 92 16.93 -7.40 -1.24
C PHE A 92 15.44 -7.72 -1.26
N GLU A 93 15.04 -8.48 -0.26
CA GLU A 93 13.62 -8.70 0.10
C GLU A 93 13.45 -8.50 1.60
N VAL A 94 12.33 -7.89 1.99
CA VAL A 94 11.90 -7.85 3.37
C VAL A 94 10.75 -8.83 3.54
N VAL A 95 10.98 -9.80 4.39
CA VAL A 95 10.13 -10.97 4.55
C VAL A 95 9.59 -10.99 5.97
N SER A 96 8.27 -11.11 6.14
CA SER A 96 7.68 -11.37 7.45
C SER A 96 8.06 -12.78 7.92
N VAL A 97 8.51 -12.87 9.15
CA VAL A 97 8.79 -14.16 9.80
C VAL A 97 7.55 -14.83 10.39
N ASN A 98 6.42 -14.12 10.37
CA ASN A 98 5.14 -14.64 10.85
C ASN A 98 4.63 -15.76 9.94
N LYS A 99 4.36 -16.92 10.54
CA LYS A 99 3.94 -18.14 9.81
C LYS A 99 2.57 -17.99 9.15
N GLU A 100 1.72 -17.10 9.66
CA GLU A 100 0.39 -16.84 9.09
C GLU A 100 0.46 -16.21 7.71
N MET A 101 1.56 -15.50 7.39
CA MET A 101 1.81 -14.94 6.05
C MET A 101 2.07 -16.00 4.97
N GLY A 102 2.48 -17.21 5.34
CA GLY A 102 2.69 -18.34 4.43
C GLY A 102 3.51 -17.98 3.18
N ALA A 103 2.96 -18.25 2.00
CA ALA A 103 3.61 -17.96 0.72
C ALA A 103 3.66 -16.46 0.35
N GLN A 104 3.01 -15.60 1.11
CA GLN A 104 2.94 -14.15 0.89
C GLN A 104 3.85 -13.35 1.84
N SER A 105 4.82 -14.01 2.44
CA SER A 105 5.72 -13.46 3.45
C SER A 105 6.59 -12.28 2.96
N THR A 106 6.92 -12.19 1.66
CA THR A 106 7.67 -11.03 1.12
C THR A 106 6.77 -9.81 1.08
N VAL A 107 7.01 -8.83 1.94
CA VAL A 107 6.23 -7.59 2.06
C VAL A 107 6.68 -6.56 1.03
N PHE A 108 7.99 -6.32 0.94
CA PHE A 108 8.58 -5.48 -0.09
C PHE A 108 9.94 -5.98 -0.54
N ALA A 109 10.37 -5.53 -1.73
CA ALA A 109 11.59 -5.99 -2.33
C ALA A 109 12.10 -4.98 -3.36
N GLY A 110 13.40 -4.96 -3.53
CA GLY A 110 14.05 -4.02 -4.42
C GLY A 110 15.50 -4.34 -4.69
N GLY A 111 16.23 -3.32 -5.10
CA GLY A 111 17.66 -3.42 -5.37
C GLY A 111 18.19 -2.24 -6.17
N ARG A 112 19.44 -2.33 -6.51
CA ARG A 112 20.17 -1.36 -7.31
C ARG A 112 20.02 -1.66 -8.81
N TYR A 113 19.93 -0.61 -9.64
CA TYR A 113 19.73 -0.74 -11.09
C TYR A 113 20.44 0.38 -11.86
N ASP A 114 21.74 0.43 -11.78
CA ASP A 114 22.56 1.52 -12.32
C ASP A 114 22.47 1.71 -13.84
N GLY A 115 22.17 0.67 -14.60
CA GLY A 115 22.03 0.78 -16.06
C GLY A 115 20.65 1.14 -16.58
N LEU A 116 19.64 1.25 -15.69
CA LEU A 116 18.25 1.38 -16.13
C LEU A 116 17.95 2.75 -16.74
N VAL A 117 18.49 3.83 -16.16
CA VAL A 117 18.30 5.18 -16.66
C VAL A 117 18.91 5.35 -18.05
N GLU A 118 20.12 4.82 -18.27
CA GLU A 118 20.79 4.81 -19.57
C GLU A 118 20.03 3.99 -20.60
N TYR A 119 19.50 2.83 -20.21
CA TYR A 119 18.68 1.98 -21.07
C TYR A 119 17.46 2.72 -21.63
N PHE A 120 16.87 3.63 -20.88
CA PHE A 120 15.76 4.50 -21.30
C PHE A 120 16.20 5.81 -21.97
N GLY A 121 17.49 5.95 -22.33
CA GLY A 121 18.00 7.13 -23.03
C GLY A 121 18.39 8.30 -22.13
N GLY A 122 18.47 8.08 -20.82
CA GLY A 122 18.95 9.07 -19.87
C GLY A 122 20.48 9.17 -19.81
N PRO A 123 21.04 10.03 -18.93
CA PRO A 123 22.48 10.22 -18.79
C PRO A 123 23.21 8.93 -18.43
N GLN A 124 24.41 8.76 -19.00
CA GLN A 124 25.30 7.65 -18.67
C GLN A 124 25.81 7.72 -17.24
N GLY A 125 25.98 6.55 -16.62
CA GLY A 125 26.57 6.44 -15.28
C GLY A 125 25.64 6.91 -14.15
N MET A 126 24.37 7.18 -14.43
CA MET A 126 23.39 7.49 -13.37
C MET A 126 23.01 6.22 -12.63
N SER A 127 23.29 6.19 -11.34
CA SER A 127 22.90 5.09 -10.47
C SER A 127 21.44 5.20 -10.02
N GLY A 128 20.82 4.06 -9.76
CA GLY A 128 19.45 3.98 -9.25
C GLY A 128 19.31 2.88 -8.21
N ILE A 129 18.49 3.14 -7.19
CA ILE A 129 18.04 2.18 -6.20
C ILE A 129 16.56 2.41 -5.93
N GLY A 130 15.81 1.35 -5.74
CA GLY A 130 14.40 1.46 -5.39
C GLY A 130 13.78 0.13 -5.01
N TRP A 131 12.56 0.21 -4.56
CA TRP A 131 11.78 -0.96 -4.16
C TRP A 131 10.31 -0.79 -4.50
N ALA A 132 9.59 -1.92 -4.49
CA ALA A 132 8.14 -1.96 -4.55
C ALA A 132 7.59 -2.70 -3.33
N LEU A 133 6.51 -2.17 -2.76
CA LEU A 133 5.81 -2.69 -1.61
C LEU A 133 4.45 -3.23 -2.05
N GLY A 134 4.07 -4.42 -1.57
CA GLY A 134 2.70 -4.90 -1.66
C GLY A 134 1.87 -4.33 -0.52
N LEU A 135 1.01 -3.34 -0.79
CA LEU A 135 0.20 -2.69 0.25
C LEU A 135 -0.69 -3.71 0.98
N GLU A 136 -1.36 -4.59 0.24
CA GLU A 136 -2.19 -5.65 0.81
C GLU A 136 -1.37 -6.62 1.67
N ARG A 137 -0.13 -6.92 1.27
CA ARG A 137 0.77 -7.77 2.05
C ARG A 137 1.23 -7.09 3.33
N LEU A 138 1.45 -5.77 3.29
CA LEU A 138 1.76 -5.00 4.49
C LEU A 138 0.58 -5.03 5.46
N LEU A 139 -0.65 -4.82 4.98
CA LEU A 139 -1.85 -4.89 5.81
C LEU A 139 -2.04 -6.27 6.43
N LEU A 140 -1.87 -7.34 5.66
CA LEU A 140 -1.90 -8.72 6.17
C LEU A 140 -0.79 -8.97 7.22
N ALA A 141 0.40 -8.40 7.03
CA ALA A 141 1.47 -8.50 8.02
C ALA A 141 1.13 -7.77 9.32
N CYS A 142 0.54 -6.57 9.23
CA CYS A 142 0.05 -5.85 10.40
C CYS A 142 -1.04 -6.65 11.15
N GLU A 143 -1.98 -7.23 10.42
CA GLU A 143 -3.02 -8.09 11.00
C GLU A 143 -2.42 -9.32 11.71
N ALA A 144 -1.49 -10.03 11.05
CA ALA A 144 -0.81 -11.20 11.61
C ALA A 144 0.04 -10.88 12.85
N GLU A 145 0.57 -9.64 12.95
CA GLU A 145 1.32 -9.16 14.12
C GLU A 145 0.42 -8.52 15.18
N GLY A 146 -0.91 -8.47 14.96
CA GLY A 146 -1.86 -7.83 15.87
C GLY A 146 -1.68 -6.33 16.00
N ILE A 147 -1.13 -5.67 14.98
CA ILE A 147 -0.94 -4.22 14.96
C ILE A 147 -2.29 -3.57 14.72
N ASP A 148 -2.75 -2.78 15.66
CA ASP A 148 -3.94 -1.94 15.50
C ASP A 148 -3.64 -0.81 14.52
N LEU A 149 -4.31 -0.83 13.38
CA LEU A 149 -4.21 0.21 12.35
C LEU A 149 -5.17 1.38 12.60
N GLY A 150 -5.83 1.40 13.75
CA GLY A 150 -6.87 2.33 14.11
C GLY A 150 -8.25 1.85 13.65
N GLU A 151 -9.28 2.37 14.27
CA GLU A 151 -10.67 2.09 13.88
C GLU A 151 -10.91 2.62 12.46
N GLU A 152 -11.75 1.90 11.69
CA GLU A 152 -12.33 2.45 10.47
C GLU A 152 -13.08 3.73 10.84
N SER A 153 -12.39 4.85 10.77
CA SER A 153 -13.01 6.13 11.00
C SER A 153 -14.04 6.34 9.89
N GLY A 154 -15.32 6.38 10.27
CA GLY A 154 -16.44 6.62 9.37
C GLY A 154 -16.27 7.93 8.59
N LEU A 155 -17.20 8.19 7.68
CA LEU A 155 -17.24 9.46 6.96
C LEU A 155 -17.70 10.58 7.88
N ASP A 156 -17.16 11.77 7.67
CA ASP A 156 -17.66 12.97 8.32
C ASP A 156 -19.00 13.37 7.69
N ALA A 157 -19.13 13.24 6.37
CA ALA A 157 -20.38 13.50 5.67
C ALA A 157 -20.65 12.56 4.49
N TYR A 158 -21.93 12.25 4.27
CA TYR A 158 -22.38 11.59 3.06
C TYR A 158 -23.43 12.48 2.37
N VAL A 159 -23.16 12.88 1.11
CA VAL A 159 -24.06 13.71 0.32
C VAL A 159 -25.07 12.83 -0.41
N LEU A 160 -26.33 13.00 -0.07
CA LEU A 160 -27.48 12.34 -0.70
C LEU A 160 -27.92 13.16 -1.90
N CYS A 161 -27.69 12.64 -3.09
CA CYS A 161 -28.14 13.25 -4.35
C CYS A 161 -29.56 12.79 -4.66
N LEU A 162 -30.55 13.66 -4.39
CA LEU A 162 -31.97 13.29 -4.44
C LEU A 162 -32.61 13.52 -5.81
N ALA A 163 -31.93 14.24 -6.71
CA ALA A 163 -32.39 14.54 -8.06
C ALA A 163 -31.25 14.43 -9.07
N PRO A 164 -31.49 13.95 -10.30
CA PRO A 164 -30.45 13.82 -11.32
C PRO A 164 -29.70 15.14 -11.61
N GLN A 165 -30.40 16.26 -11.62
CA GLN A 165 -29.86 17.60 -11.85
C GLN A 165 -28.99 18.09 -10.69
N ALA A 166 -29.15 17.55 -9.48
CA ALA A 166 -28.33 17.87 -8.33
C ALA A 166 -26.93 17.19 -8.36
N LYS A 167 -26.70 16.28 -9.29
CA LYS A 167 -25.45 15.48 -9.32
C LYS A 167 -24.19 16.32 -9.44
N THR A 168 -24.21 17.35 -10.29
CA THR A 168 -23.03 18.23 -10.46
C THR A 168 -22.77 19.05 -9.19
N ALA A 169 -23.82 19.61 -8.59
CA ALA A 169 -23.71 20.37 -7.36
C ALA A 169 -23.26 19.47 -6.17
N ALA A 170 -23.77 18.24 -6.09
CA ALA A 170 -23.33 17.27 -5.10
C ALA A 170 -21.83 16.92 -5.27
N LEU A 171 -21.35 16.74 -6.50
CA LEU A 171 -19.94 16.50 -6.77
C LEU A 171 -19.06 17.69 -6.38
N GLN A 172 -19.50 18.92 -6.70
CA GLN A 172 -18.82 20.15 -6.29
C GLN A 172 -18.73 20.24 -4.76
N LEU A 173 -19.85 19.99 -4.07
CA LEU A 173 -19.93 20.01 -2.62
C LEU A 173 -18.99 18.99 -1.97
N VAL A 174 -19.00 17.73 -2.43
CA VAL A 174 -18.08 16.71 -1.93
C VAL A 174 -16.62 17.11 -2.17
N THR A 175 -16.31 17.68 -3.33
CA THR A 175 -14.96 18.15 -3.66
C THR A 175 -14.52 19.28 -2.72
N GLN A 176 -15.41 20.24 -2.48
CA GLN A 176 -15.16 21.35 -1.56
C GLN A 176 -14.89 20.85 -0.12
N LEU A 177 -15.75 19.98 0.41
CA LEU A 177 -15.58 19.40 1.74
C LEU A 177 -14.28 18.60 1.86
N ARG A 178 -13.94 17.79 0.86
CA ARG A 178 -12.65 17.06 0.81
C ARG A 178 -11.45 17.99 0.80
N SER A 179 -11.54 19.09 0.06
CA SER A 179 -10.46 20.11 0.04
C SER A 179 -10.30 20.83 1.37
N SER A 180 -11.35 20.84 2.20
CA SER A 180 -11.31 21.35 3.58
C SER A 180 -10.93 20.28 4.62
N GLY A 181 -10.53 19.09 4.19
CA GLY A 181 -10.05 18.03 5.08
C GLY A 181 -11.10 17.02 5.56
N TYR A 182 -12.37 17.18 5.17
CA TYR A 182 -13.43 16.26 5.57
C TYR A 182 -13.44 14.97 4.75
N ARG A 183 -13.68 13.84 5.41
CA ARG A 183 -13.89 12.54 4.79
C ARG A 183 -15.32 12.45 4.30
N CYS A 184 -15.53 12.68 3.01
CA CYS A 184 -16.86 12.76 2.41
C CYS A 184 -17.02 11.82 1.24
N ASP A 185 -18.26 11.34 1.04
CA ASP A 185 -18.63 10.58 -0.15
C ASP A 185 -20.06 10.92 -0.61
N MET A 186 -20.45 10.44 -1.77
CA MET A 186 -21.79 10.63 -2.33
C MET A 186 -22.25 9.41 -3.12
N ASP A 187 -23.50 9.41 -3.57
CA ASP A 187 -24.00 8.43 -4.52
C ASP A 187 -23.67 8.83 -5.97
N TYR A 188 -22.80 8.05 -6.61
CA TYR A 188 -22.40 8.26 -8.01
C TYR A 188 -23.32 7.56 -9.02
N LEU A 189 -24.16 6.60 -8.53
CA LEU A 189 -24.93 5.72 -9.38
C LEU A 189 -26.40 6.15 -9.59
N GLY A 190 -26.86 7.20 -8.92
CA GLY A 190 -28.26 7.65 -8.97
C GLY A 190 -29.23 6.67 -8.32
N ARG A 191 -28.81 6.03 -7.23
CA ARG A 191 -29.64 5.07 -6.49
C ARG A 191 -30.79 5.76 -5.77
N SER A 192 -31.81 4.98 -5.40
CA SER A 192 -32.95 5.51 -4.64
C SER A 192 -32.52 6.06 -3.27
N PHE A 193 -33.26 7.00 -2.73
CA PHE A 193 -33.04 7.58 -1.38
C PHE A 193 -32.74 6.52 -0.32
N LYS A 194 -33.58 5.47 -0.27
CA LYS A 194 -33.39 4.36 0.70
C LYS A 194 -32.04 3.65 0.53
N ALA A 195 -31.57 3.47 -0.70
CA ALA A 195 -30.28 2.83 -0.98
C ALA A 195 -29.09 3.74 -0.63
N GLN A 196 -29.25 5.05 -0.87
CA GLN A 196 -28.25 6.05 -0.48
C GLN A 196 -28.16 6.15 1.05
N PHE A 197 -29.28 6.19 1.75
CA PHE A 197 -29.31 6.26 3.22
C PHE A 197 -28.69 5.01 3.87
N LYS A 198 -28.90 3.83 3.30
CA LYS A 198 -28.14 2.62 3.71
C LYS A 198 -26.62 2.79 3.58
N SER A 199 -26.15 3.61 2.64
CA SER A 199 -24.73 3.88 2.50
C SER A 199 -24.21 4.83 3.57
N VAL A 200 -25.04 5.76 4.05
CA VAL A 200 -24.75 6.60 5.23
C VAL A 200 -24.43 5.70 6.43
N GLU A 201 -25.33 4.75 6.71
CA GLU A 201 -25.17 3.81 7.83
C GLU A 201 -23.95 2.90 7.66
N ARG A 202 -23.81 2.25 6.50
CA ARG A 202 -22.72 1.31 6.23
C ARG A 202 -21.34 1.94 6.27
N LYS A 203 -21.26 3.22 5.90
CA LYS A 203 -20.00 3.99 5.89
C LYS A 203 -19.80 4.78 7.18
N HIS A 204 -20.62 4.54 8.18
CA HIS A 204 -20.56 5.19 9.47
C HIS A 204 -20.41 6.72 9.36
N ALA A 205 -21.20 7.33 8.45
CA ALA A 205 -21.15 8.77 8.25
C ALA A 205 -21.77 9.49 9.45
N ARG A 206 -21.06 10.47 9.99
CA ARG A 206 -21.53 11.29 11.12
C ARG A 206 -22.68 12.22 10.71
N THR A 207 -22.63 12.72 9.49
CA THR A 207 -23.66 13.60 8.93
C THR A 207 -24.14 13.13 7.56
N ALA A 208 -25.42 13.38 7.28
CA ALA A 208 -26.03 13.20 5.98
C ALA A 208 -26.45 14.57 5.44
N ILE A 209 -25.98 14.92 4.24
CA ILE A 209 -26.29 16.20 3.57
C ILE A 209 -27.26 15.92 2.43
N PHE A 210 -28.43 16.55 2.47
CA PHE A 210 -29.47 16.37 1.48
C PHE A 210 -29.34 17.43 0.39
N LEU A 211 -29.34 17.00 -0.86
CA LEU A 211 -29.26 17.88 -2.01
C LEU A 211 -30.22 17.39 -3.13
N GLY A 212 -31.28 18.10 -3.33
CA GLY A 212 -32.30 17.84 -4.35
C GLY A 212 -32.69 19.12 -5.06
N ASP A 213 -33.86 19.11 -5.72
CA ASP A 213 -34.37 20.28 -6.50
C ASP A 213 -34.60 21.48 -5.60
N LYS A 214 -35.22 21.28 -4.45
CA LYS A 214 -35.54 22.36 -3.51
C LYS A 214 -34.28 23.05 -3.00
N GLU A 215 -33.26 22.26 -2.64
CA GLU A 215 -32.00 22.76 -2.15
C GLU A 215 -31.24 23.52 -3.24
N LEU A 216 -31.33 23.07 -4.48
CA LEU A 216 -30.75 23.80 -5.63
C LEU A 216 -31.46 25.15 -5.89
N GLU A 217 -32.80 25.17 -5.78
CA GLU A 217 -33.57 26.39 -5.99
C GLU A 217 -33.38 27.40 -4.87
N SER A 218 -33.32 26.96 -3.64
CA SER A 218 -33.14 27.84 -2.47
C SER A 218 -31.69 28.26 -2.24
N GLY A 219 -30.70 27.50 -2.76
CA GLY A 219 -29.30 27.68 -2.45
C GLY A 219 -28.93 27.26 -1.01
N GLU A 220 -29.79 26.49 -0.36
CA GLU A 220 -29.61 25.97 0.99
C GLU A 220 -29.57 24.44 0.95
N VAL A 221 -28.88 23.84 1.90
CA VAL A 221 -28.84 22.38 2.09
C VAL A 221 -29.25 22.00 3.49
N THR A 222 -29.80 20.82 3.65
CA THR A 222 -30.12 20.26 4.96
C THR A 222 -29.01 19.28 5.37
N ILE A 223 -28.38 19.54 6.51
CA ILE A 223 -27.43 18.65 7.18
C ILE A 223 -28.17 17.94 8.30
N LYS A 224 -28.10 16.61 8.34
CA LYS A 224 -28.63 15.81 9.43
C LYS A 224 -27.49 15.14 10.15
N GLU A 225 -27.35 15.39 11.44
CA GLU A 225 -26.47 14.64 12.33
C GLU A 225 -27.09 13.25 12.57
N ILE A 226 -26.32 12.20 12.40
CA ILE A 226 -26.86 10.82 12.48
C ILE A 226 -27.08 10.40 13.92
N ASP A 227 -26.19 10.75 14.83
CA ASP A 227 -26.27 10.34 16.24
C ASP A 227 -27.32 11.13 17.01
N THR A 228 -27.33 12.45 16.89
CA THR A 228 -28.24 13.34 17.61
C THR A 228 -29.60 13.51 16.92
N GLN A 229 -29.72 13.11 15.65
CA GLN A 229 -30.89 13.30 14.78
C GLN A 229 -31.26 14.79 14.54
N LYS A 230 -30.42 15.71 14.95
CA LYS A 230 -30.63 17.14 14.69
C LYS A 230 -30.48 17.47 13.20
N GLN A 231 -31.23 18.47 12.76
CA GLN A 231 -31.16 18.94 11.38
C GLN A 231 -30.87 20.45 11.36
N HIS A 232 -30.02 20.84 10.41
CA HIS A 232 -29.62 22.21 10.19
C HIS A 232 -29.84 22.55 8.72
N THR A 233 -30.55 23.64 8.46
CA THR A 233 -30.67 24.20 7.08
C THR A 233 -29.69 25.35 6.98
N VAL A 234 -28.79 25.27 6.00
CA VAL A 234 -27.67 26.20 5.89
C VAL A 234 -27.44 26.58 4.44
N PRO A 235 -27.00 27.82 4.16
CA PRO A 235 -26.60 28.20 2.82
C PRO A 235 -25.48 27.27 2.30
N LEU A 236 -25.57 26.88 1.03
CA LEU A 236 -24.59 25.98 0.41
C LEU A 236 -23.15 26.54 0.50
N ASN A 237 -23.02 27.87 0.41
CA ASN A 237 -21.72 28.54 0.48
C ASN A 237 -21.10 28.52 1.89
N ASP A 238 -21.90 28.36 2.93
CA ASP A 238 -21.45 28.41 4.34
C ASP A 238 -21.22 27.01 4.93
N ILE A 239 -21.37 25.97 4.11
CA ILE A 239 -21.37 24.58 4.59
C ILE A 239 -20.09 24.18 5.30
N VAL A 240 -18.92 24.62 4.84
CA VAL A 240 -17.64 24.31 5.46
C VAL A 240 -17.59 24.90 6.88
N ALA A 241 -17.94 26.18 7.03
CA ALA A 241 -17.95 26.85 8.34
C ALA A 241 -18.98 26.25 9.30
N VAL A 242 -20.06 25.66 8.79
CA VAL A 242 -21.02 24.94 9.61
C VAL A 242 -20.48 23.57 10.03
N MET A 243 -19.85 22.86 9.12
CA MET A 243 -19.20 21.58 9.42
C MET A 243 -18.10 21.78 10.47
N ASP A 244 -17.26 22.82 10.33
CA ASP A 244 -16.21 23.14 11.31
C ASP A 244 -16.84 23.26 12.73
N ARG A 245 -17.91 24.03 12.87
CA ARG A 245 -18.59 24.21 14.16
C ARG A 245 -19.18 22.90 14.71
N LEU A 246 -19.84 22.10 13.86
CA LEU A 246 -20.45 20.84 14.30
C LEU A 246 -19.39 19.82 14.77
N PHE A 247 -18.20 19.88 14.20
CA PHE A 247 -17.12 18.94 14.54
C PHE A 247 -16.25 19.46 15.69
N ASP A 248 -16.07 20.77 15.87
CA ASP A 248 -15.38 21.37 17.03
C ASP A 248 -16.18 21.14 18.33
N GLU A 249 -17.49 21.36 18.30
CA GLU A 249 -18.38 21.13 19.46
C GLU A 249 -18.36 19.66 19.95
N THR A 250 -18.13 18.71 19.04
CA THR A 250 -18.02 17.29 19.40
C THR A 250 -16.67 16.92 20.02
N GLN A 251 -15.57 17.56 19.62
CA GLN A 251 -14.26 17.33 20.25
C GLN A 251 -14.19 17.85 21.69
N GLU A 252 -14.86 18.95 21.99
CA GLU A 252 -14.93 19.46 23.36
C GLU A 252 -15.78 18.55 24.28
N ALA A 253 -16.78 17.85 23.73
CA ALA A 253 -17.64 16.93 24.51
C ALA A 253 -16.93 15.60 24.83
N GLU A 254 -16.02 15.13 23.97
CA GLU A 254 -15.25 13.89 24.17
C GLU A 254 -13.93 14.12 24.93
N GLY A 255 -13.41 15.34 24.97
CA GLY A 255 -12.16 15.74 25.65
C GLY A 255 -12.23 15.93 27.17
N GLY A 256 -13.35 15.69 27.79
CA GLY A 256 -13.57 15.88 29.23
C GLY A 256 -13.05 14.77 30.15
N CYS A 257 -11.88 14.18 29.89
CA CYS A 257 -11.21 13.30 30.84
C CYS A 257 -10.25 14.09 31.73
N THR A 258 -10.70 14.46 32.90
CA THR A 258 -9.89 15.02 33.99
C THR A 258 -8.88 13.97 34.47
N CYS A 259 -7.66 14.02 33.99
CA CYS A 259 -6.54 13.38 34.67
C CYS A 259 -6.17 14.14 35.91
N GLY A 260 -6.78 13.77 37.07
CA GLY A 260 -6.35 14.22 38.37
C GLY A 260 -4.94 13.68 38.67
N HIS A 261 -3.93 14.51 38.53
CA HIS A 261 -2.63 14.27 39.14
C HIS A 261 -2.75 14.55 40.63
N VAL A 262 -2.77 13.49 41.43
CA VAL A 262 -2.50 13.60 42.88
C VAL A 262 -0.98 13.48 43.02
N HIS A 263 -0.35 14.56 43.45
CA HIS A 263 1.00 14.53 43.99
C HIS A 263 0.91 14.03 45.44
N GLU A 264 1.57 12.96 45.77
CA GLU A 264 2.29 12.71 47.00
C GLU A 264 3.58 11.94 46.72
#